data_28160b2cb47daf12e16ec0cbaf083f9e
#
_entry.id   28160b2cb47daf12e16ec0cbaf083f9e
#
_cell.length_a   1.000
_cell.length_b   1.000
_cell.length_c   1.000
_cell.angle_alpha   90.00
_cell.angle_beta   90.00
_cell.angle_gamma   90.00
#
_symmetry.space_group_name_H-M   'P 1'
#
loop_
_entity.id
_entity.type
_entity.pdbx_description
1 polymer ?
#
loop_
_entity_poly.entity_id
_entity_poly.type
_entity_poly.pdbx_seq_one_letter_code
_entity_poly.pdbx_strand_id
1 'polypeptide(L)'
;MLEAALDALHTDWKPLIIKILNKYPDIALQLKGEYQKYKGITEIYPPVEKIFSAFSHFNQKDLKVIIIGQDPYHQMGQANGLAFSVEEGVKIPPSLR
;
A
#
# COMPACT_ATOMS: atom_id res chain seq x y z
N MET A 1 -3.27 -13.56 -1.45
CA MET A 1 -3.75 -12.23 -1.03
C MET A 1 -2.87 -11.10 -1.57
N LEU A 2 -1.57 -11.18 -1.34
CA LEU A 2 -0.66 -10.12 -1.84
C LEU A 2 -0.38 -10.22 -3.34
N GLU A 3 -0.81 -11.29 -3.99
CA GLU A 3 -0.60 -11.50 -5.42
C GLU A 3 -1.18 -10.37 -6.26
N ALA A 4 -2.38 -9.87 -5.90
CA ALA A 4 -2.99 -8.77 -6.62
C ALA A 4 -2.15 -7.48 -6.52
N ALA A 5 -1.61 -7.20 -5.34
CA ALA A 5 -0.73 -6.05 -5.12
C ALA A 5 0.58 -6.18 -5.90
N LEU A 6 1.17 -7.39 -5.90
CA LEU A 6 2.40 -7.67 -6.64
C LEU A 6 2.18 -7.64 -8.15
N ASP A 7 1.04 -8.16 -8.63
CA ASP A 7 0.71 -8.15 -10.06
C ASP A 7 0.54 -6.74 -10.60
N ALA A 8 0.16 -5.79 -9.76
CA ALA A 8 0.04 -4.39 -10.14
C ALA A 8 1.40 -3.68 -10.25
N LEU A 9 2.48 -4.30 -9.77
CA LEU A 9 3.81 -3.72 -9.86
C LEU A 9 4.52 -4.13 -11.14
N HIS A 10 4.98 -3.14 -11.90
CA HIS A 10 5.72 -3.34 -13.16
C HIS A 10 7.09 -2.68 -13.13
N THR A 11 7.53 -2.25 -11.95
CA THR A 11 8.85 -1.63 -11.74
C THR A 11 9.86 -2.66 -11.21
N ASP A 12 11.13 -2.27 -11.16
CA ASP A 12 12.18 -3.14 -10.61
C ASP A 12 12.15 -3.26 -9.07
N TRP A 13 11.22 -2.57 -8.43
CA TRP A 13 10.94 -2.79 -7.01
C TRP A 13 10.31 -4.17 -6.75
N LYS A 14 9.59 -4.73 -7.74
CA LYS A 14 8.87 -6.00 -7.57
C LYS A 14 9.76 -7.14 -7.12
N PRO A 15 10.89 -7.47 -7.80
CA PRO A 15 11.75 -8.56 -7.35
C PRO A 15 12.36 -8.29 -5.98
N LEU A 16 12.65 -7.05 -5.63
CA LEU A 16 13.16 -6.69 -4.31
C LEU A 16 12.11 -6.95 -3.23
N ILE A 17 10.86 -6.54 -3.47
CA ILE A 17 9.75 -6.76 -2.53
C ILE A 17 9.51 -8.25 -2.34
N ILE A 18 9.50 -9.03 -3.42
CA ILE A 18 9.35 -10.49 -3.35
C ILE A 18 10.46 -11.10 -2.50
N LYS A 19 11.71 -10.68 -2.70
CA LYS A 19 12.85 -11.14 -1.92
C LYS A 19 12.68 -10.83 -0.43
N ILE A 20 12.23 -9.63 -0.09
CA ILE A 20 11.99 -9.23 1.30
C ILE A 20 10.87 -10.06 1.93
N LEU A 21 9.77 -10.27 1.21
CA LEU A 21 8.65 -11.08 1.71
C LEU A 21 9.05 -12.54 1.93
N ASN A 22 9.93 -13.08 1.09
CA ASN A 22 10.45 -14.43 1.27
C ASN A 22 11.41 -14.53 2.46
N LYS A 23 12.20 -13.49 2.69
CA LYS A 23 13.14 -13.43 3.82
C LYS A 23 12.42 -13.23 5.16
N TYR A 24 11.32 -12.50 5.15
CA TYR A 24 10.51 -12.20 6.34
C TYR A 24 9.06 -12.64 6.13
N PRO A 25 8.80 -13.96 6.13
CA PRO A 25 7.46 -14.49 5.82
C PRO A 25 6.37 -14.01 6.78
N ASP A 26 6.73 -13.60 7.99
CA ASP A 26 5.78 -13.09 8.97
C ASP A 26 5.09 -11.82 8.50
N ILE A 27 5.74 -11.00 7.68
CA ILE A 27 5.13 -9.76 7.15
C ILE A 27 3.87 -10.10 6.35
N ALA A 28 3.98 -11.03 5.40
CA ALA A 28 2.84 -11.44 4.58
C ALA A 28 1.75 -12.11 5.41
N LEU A 29 2.16 -12.96 6.38
CA LEU A 29 1.20 -13.65 7.25
C LEU A 29 0.43 -12.66 8.13
N GLN A 30 1.09 -11.68 8.70
CA GLN A 30 0.45 -10.67 9.53
C GLN A 30 -0.52 -9.81 8.73
N LEU A 31 -0.11 -9.34 7.55
CA LEU A 31 -0.98 -8.57 6.67
C LEU A 31 -2.22 -9.37 6.27
N LYS A 32 -2.02 -10.60 5.82
CA LYS A 32 -3.12 -11.50 5.44
C LYS A 32 -4.08 -11.71 6.62
N GLY A 33 -3.53 -11.93 7.81
CA GLY A 33 -4.31 -12.13 9.02
C GLY A 33 -5.19 -10.92 9.34
N GLU A 34 -4.66 -9.71 9.25
CA GLU A 34 -5.42 -8.50 9.51
C GLU A 34 -6.56 -8.30 8.51
N TYR A 35 -6.29 -8.45 7.21
CA TYR A 35 -7.34 -8.30 6.20
C TYR A 35 -8.44 -9.36 6.36
N GLN A 36 -8.09 -10.59 6.68
CA GLN A 36 -9.07 -11.66 6.88
C GLN A 36 -9.87 -11.48 8.16
N LYS A 37 -9.23 -11.05 9.24
CA LYS A 37 -9.87 -10.83 10.54
C LYS A 37 -11.04 -9.88 10.46
N TYR A 38 -10.93 -8.84 9.67
CA TYR A 38 -11.94 -7.79 9.57
C TYR A 38 -12.84 -7.92 8.34
N LYS A 39 -12.65 -8.96 7.53
CA LYS A 39 -13.46 -9.18 6.34
C LYS A 39 -14.95 -9.29 6.71
N GLY A 40 -15.78 -8.43 6.09
CA GLY A 40 -17.21 -8.38 6.36
C GLY A 40 -17.58 -7.61 7.63
N ILE A 41 -16.60 -7.13 8.40
CA ILE A 41 -16.84 -6.35 9.62
C ILE A 41 -16.50 -4.88 9.36
N THR A 42 -15.29 -4.62 8.87
CA THR A 42 -14.83 -3.29 8.52
C THR A 42 -13.79 -3.40 7.40
N GLU A 43 -13.52 -2.29 6.72
CA GLU A 43 -12.48 -2.25 5.71
C GLU A 43 -11.15 -1.85 6.32
N ILE A 44 -10.07 -2.44 5.80
CA ILE A 44 -8.70 -2.04 6.12
C ILE A 44 -8.18 -1.18 4.96
N TYR A 45 -7.54 -0.08 5.28
CA TYR A 45 -7.03 0.88 4.30
C TYR A 45 -5.50 0.84 4.25
N PRO A 46 -4.91 0.97 3.06
CA PRO A 46 -5.57 1.00 1.75
C PRO A 46 -6.10 -0.38 1.35
N PRO A 47 -6.90 -0.48 0.27
CA PRO A 47 -7.26 -1.79 -0.29
C PRO A 47 -6.01 -2.61 -0.59
N VAL A 48 -6.11 -3.95 -0.52
CA VAL A 48 -4.95 -4.82 -0.63
C VAL A 48 -4.17 -4.63 -1.93
N GLU A 49 -4.85 -4.37 -3.03
CA GLU A 49 -4.21 -4.15 -4.33
C GLU A 49 -3.41 -2.85 -4.41
N LYS A 50 -3.56 -1.97 -3.44
CA LYS A 50 -2.85 -0.67 -3.37
C LYS A 50 -1.76 -0.61 -2.32
N ILE A 51 -1.48 -1.72 -1.63
CA ILE A 51 -0.46 -1.76 -0.58
C ILE A 51 0.90 -1.31 -1.08
N PHE A 52 1.27 -1.69 -2.30
CA PHE A 52 2.59 -1.37 -2.88
C PHE A 52 2.56 -0.23 -3.89
N SER A 53 1.52 0.60 -3.87
CA SER A 53 1.37 1.70 -4.85
C SER A 53 2.55 2.67 -4.84
N ALA A 54 3.18 2.89 -3.70
CA ALA A 54 4.34 3.78 -3.61
C ALA A 54 5.52 3.31 -4.48
N PHE A 55 5.57 2.03 -4.82
CA PHE A 55 6.64 1.43 -5.61
C PHE A 55 6.29 1.28 -7.09
N SER A 56 5.15 1.83 -7.53
CA SER A 56 4.63 1.62 -8.88
C SER A 56 4.96 2.72 -9.88
N HIS A 57 5.51 3.86 -9.43
CA HIS A 57 5.63 5.06 -10.24
C HIS A 57 6.97 5.22 -10.95
N PHE A 58 8.03 4.62 -10.44
CA PHE A 58 9.35 4.69 -11.07
C PHE A 58 10.25 3.56 -10.55
N ASN A 59 11.37 3.34 -11.24
CA ASN A 59 12.33 2.32 -10.87
C ASN A 59 13.30 2.83 -9.77
N GLN A 60 14.03 1.90 -9.14
CA GLN A 60 14.90 2.20 -8.00
C GLN A 60 15.91 3.32 -8.30
N LYS A 61 16.47 3.34 -9.51
CA LYS A 61 17.47 4.34 -9.89
C LYS A 61 16.98 5.78 -9.83
N ASP A 62 15.68 5.98 -9.93
CA ASP A 62 15.07 7.32 -9.95
C ASP A 62 14.62 7.79 -8.57
N LEU A 63 14.83 6.97 -7.54
CA LEU A 63 14.48 7.34 -6.17
C LEU A 63 15.39 8.46 -5.68
N LYS A 64 14.78 9.52 -5.16
CA LYS A 64 15.49 10.68 -4.60
C LYS A 64 15.07 11.01 -3.19
N VAL A 65 13.79 10.84 -2.88
CA VAL A 65 13.23 11.18 -1.57
C VAL A 65 12.23 10.10 -1.17
N ILE A 66 12.26 9.72 0.11
CA ILE A 66 11.28 8.80 0.70
C ILE A 66 10.50 9.58 1.76
N ILE A 67 9.17 9.56 1.65
CA ILE A 67 8.28 10.15 2.64
C ILE A 67 7.54 9.01 3.34
N ILE A 68 7.71 8.92 4.65
CA ILE A 68 7.02 7.92 5.47
C ILE A 68 5.98 8.65 6.32
N GLY A 69 4.70 8.37 6.05
CA GLY A 69 3.61 8.87 6.86
C GLY A 69 3.35 7.98 8.07
N GLN A 70 2.47 8.43 8.95
CA GLN A 70 2.13 7.68 10.16
C GLN A 70 1.12 6.56 9.84
N ASP A 71 -0.07 6.93 9.38
CA ASP A 71 -1.16 6.01 9.10
C ASP A 71 -1.85 6.35 7.79
N PRO A 72 -2.48 5.37 7.11
CA PRO A 72 -3.37 5.68 5.99
C PRO A 72 -4.55 6.54 6.46
N TYR A 73 -5.13 7.30 5.53
CA TYR A 73 -6.37 8.02 5.83
C TYR A 73 -7.49 7.03 6.17
N HIS A 74 -8.31 7.38 7.15
CA HIS A 74 -9.28 6.46 7.75
C HIS A 74 -10.70 6.53 7.17
N GLN A 75 -10.98 7.49 6.29
CA GLN A 75 -12.27 7.58 5.62
C GLN A 75 -12.33 6.63 4.44
N MET A 76 -13.53 6.07 4.21
CA MET A 76 -13.73 5.14 3.10
C MET A 76 -13.28 5.74 1.77
N GLY A 77 -12.49 5.00 1.00
CA GLY A 77 -12.05 5.39 -0.33
C GLY A 77 -10.95 6.43 -0.39
N GLN A 78 -10.47 6.95 0.73
CA GLN A 78 -9.40 7.97 0.72
C GLN A 78 -8.01 7.39 0.49
N ALA A 79 -7.63 6.36 1.27
CA ALA A 79 -6.28 5.80 1.20
C ALA A 79 -6.02 5.10 -0.13
N ASN A 80 -4.94 5.46 -0.80
CA ASN A 80 -4.55 4.90 -2.10
C ASN A 80 -3.15 4.30 -2.11
N GLY A 81 -2.54 4.11 -0.93
CA GLY A 81 -1.21 3.55 -0.81
C GLY A 81 -0.06 4.56 -0.93
N LEU A 82 -0.37 5.83 -1.09
CA LEU A 82 0.61 6.91 -1.20
C LEU A 82 0.45 7.89 -0.04
N ALA A 83 1.56 8.25 0.62
CA ALA A 83 1.54 9.26 1.67
C ALA A 83 1.10 10.61 1.10
N PHE A 84 0.27 11.33 1.85
CA PHE A 84 -0.27 12.64 1.47
C PHE A 84 -1.00 12.65 0.13
N SER A 85 -1.70 11.56 -0.18
CA SER A 85 -2.50 11.43 -1.39
C SER A 85 -3.81 10.72 -1.09
N VAL A 86 -4.86 11.07 -1.82
CA VAL A 86 -6.15 10.39 -1.74
C VAL A 86 -6.64 10.03 -3.13
N GLU A 87 -7.59 9.10 -3.20
CA GLU A 87 -8.24 8.74 -4.46
C GLU A 87 -8.96 9.94 -5.07
N GLU A 88 -9.05 9.95 -6.39
CA GLU A 88 -9.81 10.97 -7.10
C GLU A 88 -11.28 10.95 -6.69
N GLY A 89 -11.88 12.12 -6.62
CA GLY A 89 -13.30 12.27 -6.31
C GLY A 89 -13.65 12.22 -4.84
N VAL A 90 -12.69 11.97 -3.94
CA VAL A 90 -12.95 11.99 -2.50
C VAL A 90 -12.58 13.34 -1.89
N LYS A 91 -13.18 13.64 -0.74
CA LYS A 91 -12.92 14.88 -0.02
C LYS A 91 -11.46 14.92 0.45
N ILE A 92 -10.81 16.05 0.21
CA ILE A 92 -9.43 16.27 0.65
C ILE A 92 -9.39 16.39 2.18
N PRO A 93 -8.62 15.54 2.88
CA PRO A 93 -8.51 15.63 4.33
C PRO A 93 -7.73 16.89 4.77
N PRO A 94 -7.91 17.32 6.03
CA PRO A 94 -7.24 18.53 6.54
C PRO A 94 -5.71 18.52 6.35
N SER A 95 -5.07 17.38 6.47
CA SER A 95 -3.61 17.25 6.33
C SER A 95 -3.10 17.57 4.92
N LEU A 96 -3.98 17.59 3.91
CA LEU A 96 -3.64 17.92 2.52
C LEU A 96 -3.99 19.34 2.12
N ARG A 97 -4.67 20.07 2.97
CA ARG A 97 -5.10 21.44 2.67
C ARG A 97 -3.99 22.45 2.86
#